data_32df53d5134c4614768571b83482cec1
#
_entry.id   32df53d5134c4614768571b83482cec1
#
_cell.length_a   1.000
_cell.length_b   1.000
_cell.length_c   1.000
_cell.angle_alpha   90.00
_cell.angle_beta   90.00
_cell.angle_gamma   90.00
#
_symmetry.space_group_name_H-M   'P 1'
#
loop_
_entity.id
_entity.type
_entity.pdbx_description
1 polymer ?
#
loop_
_entity_poly.entity_id
_entity_poly.type
_entity_poly.pdbx_seq_one_letter_code
_entity_poly.pdbx_strand_id
1 'polypeptide(L)'
;MRLRVREFRPRTGPLEHRVVQPWHPLRHTTLNDPLGERWGYLLGDHDGLSRLAALFSFAAFSRHTIVHVPLRESLPRTFAPGVPVDLVLAHPSAGLRPSAWPRLRTRLRDGRPLTVRTHEERTAAHAADWHAEWERRHRRATEWLRPDVHARTLFLFGGRDVFAAAATAVGTAAGFGPLEKRARQGHDALVASLTPYLEPDHRWDRPEIDIGFQAHPPLHRFTPPGRPASRRRPRAASA
;
A
#
# COMPACT_ATOMS: atom_id res chain seq x y z
N MET A 1 -11.11 6.19 10.22
CA MET A 1 -10.17 7.32 9.94
C MET A 1 -10.81 8.37 9.04
N ARG A 2 -10.35 9.64 9.06
CA ARG A 2 -10.72 10.68 8.08
C ARG A 2 -9.53 10.96 7.17
N LEU A 3 -9.75 10.91 5.86
CA LEU A 3 -8.70 11.11 4.87
C LEU A 3 -9.08 12.28 3.95
N ARG A 4 -8.18 13.28 3.84
CA ARG A 4 -8.34 14.37 2.87
C ARG A 4 -7.84 13.91 1.50
N VAL A 5 -8.68 14.08 0.49
CA VAL A 5 -8.38 13.69 -0.90
C VAL A 5 -8.72 14.84 -1.86
N ARG A 6 -8.23 14.76 -3.07
CA ARG A 6 -8.66 15.58 -4.20
C ARG A 6 -9.53 14.72 -5.09
N GLU A 7 -10.72 15.21 -5.42
CA GLU A 7 -11.63 14.57 -6.37
C GLU A 7 -11.53 15.26 -7.74
N PHE A 8 -11.44 14.45 -8.78
CA PHE A 8 -11.40 14.87 -10.17
C PHE A 8 -12.52 14.17 -10.95
N ARG A 9 -13.01 14.83 -11.99
CA ARG A 9 -14.07 14.33 -12.88
C ARG A 9 -13.64 14.38 -14.35
N PRO A 10 -12.55 13.69 -14.75
CA PRO A 10 -12.11 13.69 -16.13
C PRO A 10 -13.09 12.90 -17.01
N ARG A 11 -13.26 13.36 -18.25
CA ARG A 11 -14.06 12.66 -19.27
C ARG A 11 -13.18 11.98 -20.29
N THR A 12 -13.56 10.76 -20.68
CA THR A 12 -12.93 10.01 -21.79
C THR A 12 -14.03 9.60 -22.75
N GLY A 13 -14.17 10.33 -23.86
CA GLY A 13 -15.35 10.21 -24.72
C GLY A 13 -16.64 10.55 -23.95
N PRO A 14 -17.68 9.70 -24.00
CA PRO A 14 -18.94 9.92 -23.29
C PRO A 14 -18.84 9.57 -21.80
N LEU A 15 -17.79 8.87 -21.36
CA LEU A 15 -17.65 8.41 -19.99
C LEU A 15 -16.98 9.46 -19.10
N GLU A 16 -17.63 9.79 -18.00
CA GLU A 16 -17.06 10.56 -16.90
C GLU A 16 -16.55 9.60 -15.84
N HIS A 17 -15.28 9.76 -15.43
CA HIS A 17 -14.68 8.97 -14.38
C HIS A 17 -14.56 9.82 -13.10
N ARG A 18 -14.88 9.22 -11.97
CA ARG A 18 -14.58 9.79 -10.67
C ARG A 18 -13.21 9.30 -10.23
N VAL A 19 -12.23 10.19 -10.12
CA VAL A 19 -10.88 9.86 -9.67
C VAL A 19 -10.60 10.59 -8.37
N VAL A 20 -10.04 9.90 -7.39
CA VAL A 20 -9.56 10.52 -6.14
C VAL A 20 -8.07 10.27 -5.96
N GLN A 21 -7.38 11.26 -5.40
CA GLN A 21 -5.98 11.19 -5.01
C GLN A 21 -5.83 11.63 -3.55
N PRO A 22 -4.84 11.12 -2.80
CA PRO A 22 -4.51 11.69 -1.50
C PRO A 22 -4.22 13.20 -1.65
N TRP A 23 -4.68 14.00 -0.69
CA TRP A 23 -4.48 15.46 -0.71
C TRP A 23 -3.00 15.85 -0.71
N HIS A 24 -2.23 15.15 0.11
CA HIS A 24 -0.77 15.24 0.13
C HIS A 24 -0.19 13.92 -0.38
N PRO A 25 0.90 13.96 -1.14
CA PRO A 25 1.64 12.75 -1.52
C PRO A 25 1.96 11.90 -0.29
N LEU A 26 1.96 10.59 -0.45
CA LEU A 26 2.44 9.67 0.57
C LEU A 26 3.97 9.72 0.57
N ARG A 27 4.53 10.68 1.30
CA ARG A 27 5.97 10.79 1.48
C ARG A 27 6.49 9.48 2.06
N HIS A 28 7.71 9.10 1.74
CA HIS A 28 8.34 7.90 2.29
C HIS A 28 7.59 6.58 2.01
N THR A 29 6.74 6.58 0.96
CA THR A 29 6.06 5.37 0.49
C THR A 29 6.38 5.18 -0.98
N THR A 30 6.82 3.99 -1.36
CA THR A 30 7.18 3.64 -2.73
C THR A 30 6.65 2.27 -3.10
N LEU A 31 6.47 2.06 -4.40
CA LEU A 31 6.11 0.78 -4.98
C LEU A 31 6.92 0.60 -6.25
N ASN A 32 7.53 -0.56 -6.42
CA ASN A 32 8.17 -0.93 -7.69
C ASN A 32 7.30 -1.91 -8.49
N ASP A 33 7.59 -2.01 -9.78
CA ASP A 33 6.83 -2.82 -10.73
C ASP A 33 6.94 -4.32 -10.41
N PRO A 34 5.85 -4.96 -9.93
CA PRO A 34 5.89 -6.37 -9.60
C PRO A 34 5.78 -7.29 -10.83
N LEU A 35 5.29 -6.78 -11.97
CA LEU A 35 5.10 -7.60 -13.16
C LEU A 35 6.38 -7.66 -14.01
N GLY A 36 7.15 -6.58 -14.04
CA GLY A 36 8.42 -6.52 -14.77
C GLY A 36 9.50 -7.42 -14.15
N GLU A 37 9.58 -7.45 -12.84
CA GLU A 37 10.61 -8.18 -12.09
C GLU A 37 10.07 -9.41 -11.35
N ARG A 38 8.77 -9.70 -11.46
CA ARG A 38 8.01 -10.74 -10.75
C ARG A 38 7.95 -10.55 -9.24
N TRP A 39 8.65 -9.57 -8.72
CA TRP A 39 8.70 -9.24 -7.32
C TRP A 39 8.62 -7.73 -7.11
N GLY A 40 7.61 -7.31 -6.38
CA GLY A 40 7.36 -5.93 -6.03
C GLY A 40 7.52 -5.67 -4.54
N TYR A 41 8.02 -4.48 -4.22
CA TYR A 41 8.08 -3.99 -2.85
C TYR A 41 7.21 -2.76 -2.70
N LEU A 42 6.27 -2.84 -1.78
CA LEU A 42 5.56 -1.69 -1.24
C LEU A 42 6.23 -1.31 0.08
N LEU A 43 7.06 -0.30 0.07
CA LEU A 43 7.75 0.18 1.27
C LEU A 43 7.12 1.47 1.76
N GLY A 44 7.00 1.64 3.08
CA GLY A 44 6.49 2.86 3.65
C GLY A 44 6.74 3.00 5.14
N ASP A 45 6.60 4.22 5.64
CA ASP A 45 6.57 4.51 7.07
C ASP A 45 5.15 4.34 7.63
N HIS A 46 4.99 4.56 8.94
CA HIS A 46 3.70 4.42 9.61
C HIS A 46 2.61 5.31 8.99
N ASP A 47 2.89 6.59 8.72
CA ASP A 47 1.90 7.51 8.14
C ASP A 47 1.53 7.09 6.72
N GLY A 48 2.51 6.80 5.89
CA GLY A 48 2.30 6.40 4.50
C GLY A 48 1.50 5.11 4.37
N LEU A 49 1.88 4.05 5.10
CA LEU A 49 1.16 2.78 5.08
C LEU A 49 -0.24 2.89 5.70
N SER A 50 -0.42 3.64 6.80
CA SER A 50 -1.74 3.86 7.41
C SER A 50 -2.69 4.58 6.46
N ARG A 51 -2.21 5.61 5.77
CA ARG A 51 -3.00 6.34 4.76
C ARG A 51 -3.28 5.49 3.53
N LEU A 52 -2.34 4.65 3.13
CA LEU A 52 -2.54 3.71 2.04
C LEU A 52 -3.58 2.65 2.40
N ALA A 53 -3.54 2.08 3.61
CA ALA A 53 -4.57 1.17 4.11
C ALA A 53 -5.96 1.82 4.08
N ALA A 54 -6.06 3.11 4.48
CA ALA A 54 -7.30 3.86 4.40
C ALA A 54 -7.78 4.07 2.94
N LEU A 55 -6.87 4.22 1.97
CA LEU A 55 -7.22 4.30 0.54
C LEU A 55 -7.72 2.96 -0.01
N PHE A 56 -7.14 1.83 0.39
CA PHE A 56 -7.68 0.50 0.08
C PHE A 56 -9.07 0.31 0.69
N SER A 57 -9.25 0.67 1.98
CA SER A 57 -10.57 0.65 2.64
C SER A 57 -11.58 1.54 1.91
N PHE A 58 -11.19 2.74 1.46
CA PHE A 58 -12.06 3.59 0.67
C PHE A 58 -12.42 2.97 -0.69
N ALA A 59 -11.48 2.35 -1.38
CA ALA A 59 -11.70 1.63 -2.63
C ALA A 59 -12.72 0.50 -2.46
N ALA A 60 -12.66 -0.25 -1.35
CA ALA A 60 -13.57 -1.34 -1.02
C ALA A 60 -15.05 -0.87 -1.04
N PHE A 61 -15.34 0.35 -0.58
CA PHE A 61 -16.70 0.88 -0.50
C PHE A 61 -17.05 1.93 -1.56
N SER A 62 -16.21 2.07 -2.59
CA SER A 62 -16.35 3.11 -3.63
C SER A 62 -16.26 2.53 -5.05
N ARG A 63 -17.15 1.58 -5.38
CA ARG A 63 -17.14 0.77 -6.62
C ARG A 63 -17.06 1.57 -7.94
N HIS A 64 -17.46 2.83 -7.97
CA HIS A 64 -17.44 3.67 -9.16
C HIS A 64 -16.33 4.74 -9.11
N THR A 65 -15.38 4.59 -8.17
CA THR A 65 -14.29 5.54 -7.98
C THR A 65 -12.96 4.87 -8.30
N ILE A 66 -12.13 5.57 -9.02
CA ILE A 66 -10.74 5.22 -9.27
C ILE A 66 -9.89 5.91 -8.19
N VAL A 67 -9.16 5.16 -7.41
CA VAL A 67 -8.22 5.70 -6.42
C VAL A 67 -6.83 5.70 -7.04
N HIS A 68 -6.27 6.86 -7.29
CA HIS A 68 -4.90 7.01 -7.81
C HIS A 68 -3.96 7.49 -6.71
N VAL A 69 -2.91 6.74 -6.47
CA VAL A 69 -1.86 7.05 -5.50
C VAL A 69 -0.56 7.29 -6.26
N PRO A 70 -0.12 8.55 -6.43
CA PRO A 70 1.16 8.86 -7.07
C PRO A 70 2.29 8.51 -6.10
N LEU A 71 3.06 7.47 -6.43
CA LEU A 71 4.17 6.96 -5.61
C LEU A 71 5.54 7.11 -6.26
N ARG A 72 5.60 7.27 -7.59
CA ARG A 72 6.86 7.32 -8.34
C ARG A 72 7.83 8.43 -7.92
N GLU A 73 7.30 9.52 -7.37
CA GLU A 73 8.07 10.73 -7.03
C GLU A 73 8.27 10.86 -5.51
N SER A 74 7.84 9.86 -4.75
CA SER A 74 7.74 9.98 -3.28
C SER A 74 9.05 9.76 -2.55
N LEU A 75 10.06 9.16 -3.17
CA LEU A 75 11.36 8.86 -2.53
C LEU A 75 12.55 9.16 -3.44
N PRO A 76 13.72 9.48 -2.83
CA PRO A 76 15.00 9.42 -3.53
C PRO A 76 15.22 8.02 -4.08
N ARG A 77 15.74 7.91 -5.30
CA ARG A 77 15.94 6.65 -6.06
C ARG A 77 16.83 5.60 -5.41
N THR A 78 17.34 5.84 -4.23
CA THR A 78 18.31 4.98 -3.52
C THR A 78 17.68 3.88 -2.68
N PHE A 79 16.34 3.81 -2.56
CA PHE A 79 15.71 2.98 -1.53
C PHE A 79 15.00 1.71 -2.00
N ALA A 80 14.68 1.56 -3.25
CA ALA A 80 14.06 0.33 -3.74
C ALA A 80 14.69 -0.14 -5.04
N PRO A 81 15.08 -1.41 -5.15
CA PRO A 81 15.42 -2.00 -6.44
C PRO A 81 14.18 -1.95 -7.35
N GLY A 82 14.41 -1.82 -8.65
CA GLY A 82 13.35 -1.91 -9.64
C GLY A 82 12.77 -0.58 -10.13
N VAL A 83 11.79 -0.68 -11.00
CA VAL A 83 11.15 0.47 -11.65
C VAL A 83 10.02 1.00 -10.80
N PRO A 84 10.08 2.25 -10.30
CA PRO A 84 9.00 2.81 -9.47
C PRO A 84 7.74 3.03 -10.30
N VAL A 85 6.59 2.67 -9.72
CA VAL A 85 5.26 2.81 -10.31
C VAL A 85 4.29 3.57 -9.41
N ASP A 86 3.28 4.21 -10.01
CA ASP A 86 2.11 4.70 -9.29
C ASP A 86 1.16 3.53 -9.02
N LEU A 87 0.24 3.70 -8.07
CA LEU A 87 -0.79 2.71 -7.78
C LEU A 87 -2.18 3.25 -8.15
N VAL A 88 -2.96 2.41 -8.82
CA VAL A 88 -4.38 2.65 -9.07
C VAL A 88 -5.20 1.49 -8.52
N LEU A 89 -6.17 1.82 -7.65
CA LEU A 89 -7.16 0.87 -7.14
C LEU A 89 -8.50 1.17 -7.83
N ALA A 90 -9.13 0.17 -8.42
CA ALA A 90 -10.41 0.35 -9.07
C ALA A 90 -11.26 -0.93 -9.01
N HIS A 91 -12.54 -0.77 -8.73
CA HIS A 91 -13.48 -1.87 -8.95
C HIS A 91 -13.72 -2.04 -10.46
N PRO A 92 -13.93 -3.28 -10.97
CA PRO A 92 -14.19 -3.49 -12.41
C PRO A 92 -15.31 -2.63 -12.97
N SER A 93 -16.37 -2.33 -12.16
CA SER A 93 -17.47 -1.46 -12.57
C SER A 93 -17.12 0.03 -12.74
N ALA A 94 -15.90 0.46 -12.36
CA ALA A 94 -15.43 1.81 -12.66
C ALA A 94 -15.13 2.03 -14.16
N GLY A 95 -15.13 0.94 -14.95
CA GLY A 95 -14.96 0.98 -16.40
C GLY A 95 -13.59 1.47 -16.86
N LEU A 96 -12.58 1.43 -15.99
CA LEU A 96 -11.22 1.84 -16.32
C LEU A 96 -10.50 0.78 -17.13
N ARG A 97 -9.96 1.18 -18.27
CA ARG A 97 -9.00 0.38 -19.06
C ARG A 97 -7.59 0.92 -18.81
N PRO A 98 -6.60 0.10 -18.43
CA PRO A 98 -5.23 0.54 -18.21
C PRO A 98 -4.65 1.35 -19.39
N SER A 99 -4.91 0.96 -20.63
CA SER A 99 -4.48 1.67 -21.84
C SER A 99 -5.05 3.09 -22.00
N ALA A 100 -6.19 3.38 -21.36
CA ALA A 100 -6.79 4.72 -21.38
C ALA A 100 -6.19 5.65 -20.29
N TRP A 101 -5.50 5.06 -19.30
CA TRP A 101 -5.00 5.79 -18.14
C TRP A 101 -4.05 6.95 -18.46
N PRO A 102 -3.07 6.83 -19.37
CA PRO A 102 -2.17 7.96 -19.66
C PRO A 102 -2.94 9.22 -20.09
N ARG A 103 -3.97 9.05 -20.93
CA ARG A 103 -4.83 10.16 -21.37
C ARG A 103 -5.73 10.68 -20.24
N LEU A 104 -6.23 9.79 -19.40
CA LEU A 104 -7.06 10.17 -18.26
C LEU A 104 -6.23 10.94 -17.23
N ARG A 105 -5.03 10.49 -16.92
CA ARG A 105 -4.12 11.11 -15.96
C ARG A 105 -3.74 12.54 -16.35
N THR A 106 -3.52 12.84 -17.62
CA THR A 106 -3.20 14.21 -18.06
C THR A 106 -4.35 15.20 -17.86
N ARG A 107 -5.57 14.70 -17.64
CA ARG A 107 -6.78 15.50 -17.40
C ARG A 107 -7.11 15.68 -15.91
N LEU A 108 -6.29 15.16 -14.99
CA LEU A 108 -6.44 15.35 -13.55
C LEU A 108 -5.95 16.75 -13.17
N ARG A 109 -6.76 17.77 -13.47
CA ARG A 109 -6.50 19.17 -13.15
C ARG A 109 -7.62 19.69 -12.27
N ASP A 110 -7.36 20.70 -11.47
CA ASP A 110 -8.35 21.44 -10.65
C ASP A 110 -9.18 20.52 -9.73
N GLY A 111 -8.48 19.59 -9.06
CA GLY A 111 -9.11 18.65 -8.15
C GLY A 111 -9.77 19.36 -6.96
N ARG A 112 -11.04 19.02 -6.68
CA ARG A 112 -11.82 19.58 -5.57
C ARG A 112 -11.43 18.89 -4.25
N PRO A 113 -11.30 19.65 -3.15
CA PRO A 113 -11.04 19.05 -1.84
C PRO A 113 -12.25 18.22 -1.39
N LEU A 114 -11.98 17.02 -0.92
CA LEU A 114 -12.99 16.13 -0.35
C LEU A 114 -12.42 15.45 0.90
N THR A 115 -13.23 15.30 1.93
CA THR A 115 -12.88 14.46 3.09
C THR A 115 -13.69 13.18 3.03
N VAL A 116 -13.02 12.06 2.91
CA VAL A 116 -13.62 10.73 2.97
C VAL A 116 -13.47 10.14 4.35
N ARG A 117 -14.45 9.34 4.77
CA ARG A 117 -14.40 8.56 6.01
C ARG A 117 -14.18 7.10 5.66
N THR A 118 -13.28 6.45 6.36
CA THR A 118 -13.11 5.00 6.32
C THR A 118 -13.67 4.41 7.61
N HIS A 119 -14.26 3.24 7.52
CA HIS A 119 -14.86 2.53 8.63
C HIS A 119 -14.03 1.29 8.95
N GLU A 120 -13.13 1.39 9.91
CA GLU A 120 -12.17 0.34 10.25
C GLU A 120 -12.86 -0.97 10.63
N GLU A 121 -13.87 -0.91 11.51
CA GLU A 121 -14.66 -2.08 11.91
C GLU A 121 -15.33 -2.76 10.71
N ARG A 122 -15.94 -1.97 9.83
CA ARG A 122 -16.58 -2.50 8.62
C ARG A 122 -15.56 -3.11 7.66
N THR A 123 -14.39 -2.50 7.52
CA THR A 123 -13.29 -3.03 6.71
C THR A 123 -12.79 -4.35 7.30
N ALA A 124 -12.59 -4.41 8.62
CA ALA A 124 -12.18 -5.64 9.31
C ALA A 124 -13.21 -6.77 9.16
N ALA A 125 -14.51 -6.47 9.24
CA ALA A 125 -15.56 -7.47 9.03
C ALA A 125 -15.50 -8.07 7.62
N HIS A 126 -15.42 -7.24 6.58
CA HIS A 126 -15.31 -7.73 5.20
C HIS A 126 -13.98 -8.45 4.91
N ALA A 127 -12.90 -8.05 5.55
CA ALA A 127 -11.64 -8.78 5.50
C ALA A 127 -11.77 -10.18 6.13
N ALA A 128 -12.43 -10.26 7.29
CA ALA A 128 -12.70 -11.54 7.95
C ALA A 128 -13.58 -12.47 7.09
N ASP A 129 -14.62 -11.92 6.46
CA ASP A 129 -15.48 -12.67 5.53
C ASP A 129 -14.68 -13.25 4.36
N TRP A 130 -13.78 -12.45 3.77
CA TRP A 130 -12.89 -12.89 2.69
C TRP A 130 -11.97 -14.02 3.17
N HIS A 131 -11.34 -13.88 4.34
CA HIS A 131 -10.44 -14.91 4.90
C HIS A 131 -11.20 -16.19 5.22
N ALA A 132 -12.40 -16.11 5.82
CA ALA A 132 -13.23 -17.28 6.11
C ALA A 132 -13.64 -18.01 4.84
N GLU A 133 -13.98 -17.29 3.77
CA GLU A 133 -14.29 -17.87 2.47
C GLU A 133 -13.06 -18.53 1.84
N TRP A 134 -11.90 -17.88 1.90
CA TRP A 134 -10.64 -18.42 1.40
C TRP A 134 -10.23 -19.73 2.11
N GLU A 135 -10.35 -19.78 3.43
CA GLU A 135 -10.10 -20.99 4.22
C GLU A 135 -11.10 -22.10 3.88
N ARG A 136 -12.39 -21.78 3.84
CA ARG A 136 -13.48 -22.74 3.55
C ARG A 136 -13.32 -23.37 2.17
N ARG A 137 -12.84 -22.66 1.20
CA ARG A 137 -12.60 -23.13 -0.17
C ARG A 137 -11.18 -23.66 -0.41
N HIS A 138 -10.49 -24.11 0.62
CA HIS A 138 -9.13 -24.63 0.48
C HIS A 138 -8.20 -23.69 -0.30
N ARG A 139 -8.20 -22.41 0.07
CA ARG A 139 -7.41 -21.33 -0.55
C ARG A 139 -7.83 -20.96 -1.99
N ARG A 140 -9.07 -21.20 -2.33
CA ARG A 140 -9.67 -20.72 -3.59
C ARG A 140 -10.68 -19.61 -3.26
N ALA A 141 -10.25 -18.37 -3.27
CA ALA A 141 -11.15 -17.23 -3.11
C ALA A 141 -12.02 -17.04 -4.36
N THR A 142 -13.21 -16.48 -4.19
CA THR A 142 -14.07 -16.06 -5.31
C THR A 142 -13.69 -14.73 -5.90
N GLU A 143 -13.00 -13.89 -5.11
CA GLU A 143 -12.55 -12.56 -5.52
C GLU A 143 -11.06 -12.41 -5.26
N TRP A 144 -10.37 -11.88 -6.26
CA TRP A 144 -8.94 -11.60 -6.25
C TRP A 144 -8.67 -10.17 -6.71
N LEU A 145 -7.53 -9.63 -6.32
CA LEU A 145 -6.96 -8.46 -6.96
C LEU A 145 -6.31 -8.89 -8.27
N ARG A 146 -6.83 -8.41 -9.39
CA ARG A 146 -6.22 -8.61 -10.69
C ARG A 146 -5.19 -7.49 -10.93
N PRO A 147 -3.90 -7.81 -10.98
CA PRO A 147 -2.86 -6.84 -11.27
C PRO A 147 -2.72 -6.61 -12.77
N ASP A 148 -2.39 -5.38 -13.16
CA ASP A 148 -1.99 -5.00 -14.51
C ASP A 148 -0.99 -3.84 -14.39
N VAL A 149 0.02 -3.78 -15.24
CA VAL A 149 0.98 -2.66 -15.28
C VAL A 149 0.96 -2.02 -16.64
N HIS A 150 0.66 -0.73 -16.68
CA HIS A 150 0.68 0.05 -17.90
C HIS A 150 1.19 1.47 -17.63
N ALA A 151 2.09 1.96 -18.48
CA ALA A 151 2.64 3.32 -18.42
C ALA A 151 3.15 3.71 -17.01
N ARG A 152 3.92 2.81 -16.38
CA ARG A 152 4.49 2.96 -15.02
C ARG A 152 3.42 3.16 -13.95
N THR A 153 2.34 2.46 -14.07
CA THR A 153 1.25 2.44 -13.09
C THR A 153 0.81 1.00 -12.89
N LEU A 154 0.85 0.54 -11.64
CA LEU A 154 0.24 -0.71 -11.22
C LEU A 154 -1.25 -0.47 -10.99
N PHE A 155 -2.08 -1.25 -11.65
CA PHE A 155 -3.51 -1.30 -11.44
C PHE A 155 -3.84 -2.54 -10.63
N LEU A 156 -4.64 -2.37 -9.59
CA LEU A 156 -5.24 -3.47 -8.85
C LEU A 156 -6.76 -3.35 -9.01
N PHE A 157 -7.34 -4.31 -9.75
CA PHE A 157 -8.78 -4.41 -9.92
C PHE A 157 -9.32 -5.46 -8.98
N GLY A 158 -10.32 -5.11 -8.17
CA GLY A 158 -10.90 -6.04 -7.22
C GLY A 158 -12.28 -5.63 -6.72
N GLY A 159 -12.94 -6.53 -6.03
CA GLY A 159 -14.19 -6.29 -5.34
C GLY A 159 -13.98 -5.74 -3.93
N ARG A 160 -15.09 -5.59 -3.22
CA ARG A 160 -15.11 -5.00 -1.88
C ARG A 160 -14.28 -5.79 -0.89
N ASP A 161 -14.50 -7.10 -0.83
CA ASP A 161 -14.00 -7.93 0.26
C ASP A 161 -12.49 -8.15 0.13
N VAL A 162 -11.97 -8.33 -1.08
CA VAL A 162 -10.53 -8.43 -1.32
C VAL A 162 -9.81 -7.10 -1.11
N PHE A 163 -10.42 -5.94 -1.44
CA PHE A 163 -9.84 -4.65 -1.09
C PHE A 163 -9.82 -4.43 0.43
N ALA A 164 -10.84 -4.88 1.15
CA ALA A 164 -10.89 -4.83 2.60
C ALA A 164 -9.79 -5.70 3.22
N ALA A 165 -9.57 -6.91 2.71
CA ALA A 165 -8.52 -7.81 3.15
C ALA A 165 -7.12 -7.22 2.89
N ALA A 166 -6.89 -6.65 1.70
CA ALA A 166 -5.65 -5.95 1.37
C ALA A 166 -5.42 -4.72 2.27
N ALA A 167 -6.49 -3.95 2.59
CA ALA A 167 -6.42 -2.82 3.51
C ALA A 167 -5.92 -3.26 4.90
N THR A 168 -6.38 -4.41 5.38
CA THR A 168 -5.97 -4.99 6.66
C THR A 168 -4.50 -5.38 6.64
N ALA A 169 -4.01 -6.01 5.55
CA ALA A 169 -2.61 -6.38 5.41
C ALA A 169 -1.68 -5.14 5.44
N VAL A 170 -2.03 -4.09 4.69
CA VAL A 170 -1.27 -2.82 4.70
C VAL A 170 -1.34 -2.16 6.08
N GLY A 171 -2.50 -2.17 6.74
CA GLY A 171 -2.68 -1.66 8.10
C GLY A 171 -1.86 -2.42 9.15
N THR A 172 -1.75 -3.74 9.01
CA THR A 172 -0.89 -4.59 9.84
C THR A 172 0.57 -4.16 9.70
N ALA A 173 1.05 -3.95 8.48
CA ALA A 173 2.42 -3.47 8.26
C ALA A 173 2.65 -2.09 8.91
N ALA A 174 1.68 -1.18 8.81
CA ALA A 174 1.77 0.13 9.46
C ALA A 174 1.84 0.04 10.99
N GLY A 175 1.04 -0.83 11.61
CA GLY A 175 0.96 -0.97 13.07
C GLY A 175 2.07 -1.83 13.67
N PHE A 176 2.40 -2.93 13.03
CA PHE A 176 3.38 -3.89 13.51
C PHE A 176 4.83 -3.51 13.17
N GLY A 177 5.05 -2.90 12.00
CA GLY A 177 6.37 -2.53 11.50
C GLY A 177 7.24 -1.77 12.50
N PRO A 178 6.73 -0.76 13.25
CA PRO A 178 7.49 -0.07 14.28
C PRO A 178 7.98 -0.95 15.42
N LEU A 179 7.36 -2.11 15.63
CA LEU A 179 7.70 -3.06 16.69
C LEU A 179 8.83 -4.01 16.27
N GLU A 180 9.07 -4.14 14.96
CA GLU A 180 10.11 -5.00 14.41
C GLU A 180 11.50 -4.56 14.82
N LYS A 181 12.32 -5.55 15.23
CA LYS A 181 13.70 -5.30 15.65
C LYS A 181 14.54 -4.65 14.55
N ARG A 182 14.41 -5.11 13.30
CA ARG A 182 15.15 -4.57 12.15
C ARG A 182 14.76 -3.12 11.87
N ALA A 183 13.45 -2.80 11.87
CA ALA A 183 12.97 -1.43 11.69
C ALA A 183 13.52 -0.50 12.77
N ARG A 184 13.58 -0.95 14.04
CA ARG A 184 14.18 -0.20 15.15
C ARG A 184 15.69 -0.01 15.00
N GLN A 185 16.35 -0.88 14.26
CA GLN A 185 17.77 -0.76 13.91
C GLN A 185 18.00 0.11 12.66
N GLY A 186 16.96 0.64 12.05
CA GLY A 186 17.03 1.49 10.85
C GLY A 186 17.05 0.74 9.53
N HIS A 187 16.70 -0.56 9.54
CA HIS A 187 16.58 -1.38 8.33
C HIS A 187 15.11 -1.53 7.93
N ASP A 188 14.87 -1.90 6.67
CA ASP A 188 13.55 -2.31 6.21
C ASP A 188 13.16 -3.63 6.88
N ALA A 189 11.89 -3.79 7.21
CA ALA A 189 11.33 -5.04 7.68
C ALA A 189 10.15 -5.43 6.81
N LEU A 190 10.23 -6.59 6.15
CA LEU A 190 9.08 -7.19 5.47
C LEU A 190 8.11 -7.69 6.54
N VAL A 191 6.89 -7.20 6.52
CA VAL A 191 5.93 -7.39 7.63
C VAL A 191 4.63 -8.02 7.17
N ALA A 192 4.28 -7.84 5.91
CA ALA A 192 3.07 -8.37 5.31
C ALA A 192 3.28 -8.59 3.80
N SER A 193 2.27 -9.13 3.12
CA SER A 193 2.30 -9.30 1.67
C SER A 193 0.91 -9.09 1.08
N LEU A 194 0.85 -8.55 -0.13
CA LEU A 194 -0.37 -8.52 -0.95
C LEU A 194 -0.50 -9.77 -1.82
N THR A 195 0.54 -10.58 -1.95
CA THR A 195 0.56 -11.79 -2.78
C THR A 195 -0.63 -12.73 -2.52
N PRO A 196 -1.06 -12.99 -1.26
CA PRO A 196 -2.22 -13.85 -1.00
C PRO A 196 -3.52 -13.35 -1.61
N TYR A 197 -3.63 -12.07 -1.91
CA TYR A 197 -4.83 -11.41 -2.45
C TYR A 197 -4.79 -11.26 -3.98
N LEU A 198 -3.64 -11.49 -4.61
CA LEU A 198 -3.49 -11.38 -6.07
C LEU A 198 -4.06 -12.59 -6.78
N GLU A 199 -4.66 -12.37 -7.95
CA GLU A 199 -5.17 -13.43 -8.80
C GLU A 199 -4.05 -14.44 -9.13
N PRO A 200 -4.26 -15.75 -8.86
CA PRO A 200 -3.28 -16.76 -9.22
C PRO A 200 -3.15 -16.85 -10.73
N ASP A 201 -1.96 -16.66 -11.25
CA ASP A 201 -1.69 -16.97 -12.66
C ASP A 201 -1.64 -18.48 -12.84
N HIS A 202 -2.24 -18.99 -13.94
CA HIS A 202 -2.22 -20.41 -14.30
C HIS A 202 -0.82 -20.95 -14.65
N ARG A 203 0.16 -20.07 -14.76
CA ARG A 203 1.54 -20.40 -15.17
C ARG A 203 2.53 -20.53 -14.03
N TRP A 204 2.10 -20.61 -12.77
CA TRP A 204 2.98 -20.64 -11.59
C TRP A 204 3.80 -19.35 -11.36
N ASP A 205 3.57 -18.32 -12.16
CA ASP A 205 4.29 -17.04 -12.19
C ASP A 205 3.48 -15.93 -11.53
N ARG A 206 3.02 -16.15 -10.30
CA ARG A 206 2.32 -15.13 -9.53
C ARG A 206 3.25 -13.95 -9.29
N PRO A 207 2.84 -12.72 -9.61
CA PRO A 207 3.60 -11.57 -9.13
C PRO A 207 3.54 -11.53 -7.60
N GLU A 208 4.66 -11.30 -6.97
CA GLU A 208 4.72 -11.14 -5.51
C GLU A 208 4.79 -9.66 -5.18
N ILE A 209 4.04 -9.23 -4.17
CA ILE A 209 4.11 -7.86 -3.64
C ILE A 209 4.25 -7.95 -2.12
N ASP A 210 5.46 -7.76 -1.65
CA ASP A 210 5.73 -7.69 -0.23
C ASP A 210 5.56 -6.28 0.31
N ILE A 211 5.06 -6.18 1.53
CA ILE A 211 4.88 -4.92 2.24
C ILE A 211 5.96 -4.80 3.30
N GLY A 212 6.85 -3.83 3.10
CA GLY A 212 7.91 -3.51 4.04
C GLY A 212 7.62 -2.24 4.83
N PHE A 213 7.98 -2.25 6.10
CA PHE A 213 8.01 -1.07 6.94
C PHE A 213 9.42 -0.49 6.97
N GLN A 214 9.53 0.82 6.73
CA GLN A 214 10.75 1.58 6.86
C GLN A 214 10.47 2.85 7.67
N ALA A 215 11.13 2.98 8.83
CA ALA A 215 10.95 4.16 9.67
C ALA A 215 11.54 5.41 9.00
N HIS A 216 10.77 6.50 8.96
CA HIS A 216 11.29 7.78 8.50
C HIS A 216 10.86 8.92 9.45
N PRO A 217 11.77 9.72 9.99
CA PRO A 217 13.22 9.48 9.98
C PRO A 217 13.58 8.20 10.74
N PRO A 218 14.76 7.60 10.49
CA PRO A 218 15.13 6.34 11.11
C PRO A 218 15.02 6.38 12.65
N LEU A 219 14.43 5.36 13.24
CA LEU A 219 14.12 5.31 14.68
C LEU A 219 15.35 5.54 15.58
N HIS A 220 16.56 5.15 15.15
CA HIS A 220 17.78 5.37 15.93
C HIS A 220 18.06 6.87 16.21
N ARG A 221 17.48 7.80 15.43
CA ARG A 221 17.58 9.24 15.70
C ARG A 221 16.78 9.67 16.92
N PHE A 222 15.81 8.87 17.36
CA PHE A 222 14.97 9.14 18.52
C PHE A 222 15.33 8.29 19.74
N THR A 223 16.20 7.30 19.56
CA THR A 223 16.71 6.54 20.70
C THR A 223 17.72 7.41 21.45
N PRO A 224 17.49 7.73 22.73
CA PRO A 224 18.48 8.48 23.48
C PRO A 224 19.81 7.74 23.44
N PRO A 225 20.96 8.44 23.32
CA PRO A 225 22.26 7.81 23.32
C PRO A 225 22.35 6.91 24.55
N GLY A 226 22.60 5.62 24.34
CA GLY A 226 22.61 4.63 25.38
C GLY A 226 23.49 5.10 26.52
N ARG A 227 23.01 4.98 27.78
CA ARG A 227 23.83 5.26 28.96
C ARG A 227 25.21 4.64 28.72
N PRO A 228 26.31 5.41 28.88
CA PRO A 228 27.64 4.87 28.71
C PRO A 228 27.75 3.63 29.61
N ALA A 229 28.17 2.51 29.03
CA ALA A 229 28.35 1.28 29.79
C ALA A 229 29.17 1.64 31.03
N SER A 230 28.58 1.43 32.21
CA SER A 230 29.26 1.70 33.48
C SER A 230 30.58 0.93 33.42
N ARG A 231 31.70 1.65 33.42
CA ARG A 231 33.05 1.07 33.52
C ARG A 231 33.02 0.14 34.72
N ARG A 232 33.02 -1.16 34.50
CA ARG A 232 33.26 -2.15 35.54
C ARG A 232 34.58 -1.77 36.20
N ARG A 233 34.51 -1.29 37.44
CA ARG A 233 35.72 -1.13 38.27
C ARG A 233 36.43 -2.49 38.29
N PRO A 234 37.74 -2.56 37.99
CA PRO A 234 38.49 -3.77 38.17
C PRO A 234 38.41 -4.13 39.66
N ARG A 235 38.03 -5.37 39.96
CA ARG A 235 38.14 -5.96 41.30
C ARG A 235 39.60 -5.88 41.67
N ALA A 236 39.94 -5.17 42.75
CA ALA A 236 41.25 -5.25 43.37
C ALA A 236 41.49 -6.70 43.79
N ALA A 237 42.56 -7.29 43.28
CA ALA A 237 43.05 -8.58 43.77
C ALA A 237 43.53 -8.36 45.19
N SER A 238 42.89 -8.99 46.13
CA SER A 238 43.38 -9.09 47.52
C SER A 238 44.55 -10.06 47.55
N ALA A 239 45.70 -9.56 48.00
CA ALA A 239 46.86 -10.38 48.35
C ALA A 239 46.62 -11.12 49.65
#